data_28db56d7859c128be2dc9f55227a61dd
#
_entry.id   28db56d7859c128be2dc9f55227a61dd
#
_cell.length_a   1.000
_cell.length_b   1.000
_cell.length_c   1.000
_cell.angle_alpha   90.00
_cell.angle_beta   90.00
_cell.angle_gamma   90.00
#
_symmetry.space_group_name_H-M   'P 1'
#
loop_
_entity.id
_entity.type
_entity.pdbx_description
1 polymer ?
#
loop_
_entity_poly.entity_id
_entity_poly.type
_entity_poly.pdbx_seq_one_letter_code
_entity_poly.pdbx_strand_id
1 'polypeptide(L)'
;MIKGDKIKLVAKMGVFDNIGEICEVIDVSDGGVITFKFGGGLHMGCMSYDEFQKYFEWIEEPKKKEWTEWTHKDSGFDYNSPMVKKRIPFHYAYRHNGKKVQVRRMNVKAEATCANEDEFKLETGLKLAEYRLIAKCFAKDVESYAKTL
;
A
#
# COMPACT_ATOMS: atom_id res chain seq x y z
N MET A 1 -11.49 -16.13 10.99
CA MET A 1 -10.82 -16.89 9.92
C MET A 1 -11.82 -17.18 8.84
N ILE A 2 -11.46 -16.93 7.60
CA ILE A 2 -12.31 -17.13 6.42
C ILE A 2 -11.52 -17.82 5.31
N LYS A 3 -12.21 -18.31 4.29
CA LYS A 3 -11.60 -18.84 3.07
C LYS A 3 -10.63 -17.84 2.45
N GLY A 4 -9.45 -18.31 2.09
CA GLY A 4 -8.37 -17.51 1.52
C GLY A 4 -7.34 -16.99 2.53
N ASP A 5 -7.63 -17.07 3.82
CA ASP A 5 -6.66 -16.72 4.85
C ASP A 5 -5.43 -17.63 4.78
N LYS A 6 -4.29 -17.07 5.12
CA LYS A 6 -3.04 -17.81 5.21
C LYS A 6 -2.70 -18.14 6.65
N ILE A 7 -2.21 -19.35 6.83
CA ILE A 7 -1.80 -19.89 8.11
C ILE A 7 -0.38 -20.45 8.00
N LYS A 8 0.36 -20.40 9.08
CA LYS A 8 1.74 -20.87 9.13
C LYS A 8 1.86 -22.01 10.14
N LEU A 9 2.46 -23.11 9.72
CA LEU A 9 2.79 -24.22 10.62
C LEU A 9 3.91 -23.80 11.58
N VAL A 10 3.62 -23.82 12.88
CA VAL A 10 4.57 -23.40 13.93
C VAL A 10 5.03 -24.54 14.83
N ALA A 11 4.36 -25.68 14.78
CA ALA A 11 4.73 -26.87 15.55
C ALA A 11 4.60 -28.13 14.70
N LYS A 12 5.42 -29.12 15.00
CA LYS A 12 5.42 -30.40 14.32
C LYS A 12 4.10 -31.16 14.50
N MET A 13 3.49 -31.59 13.40
CA MET A 13 2.22 -32.30 13.42
C MET A 13 2.32 -33.60 12.60
N GLY A 14 2.59 -34.71 13.28
CA GLY A 14 2.69 -36.02 12.62
C GLY A 14 3.71 -36.05 11.49
N VAL A 15 3.25 -36.28 10.27
CA VAL A 15 4.08 -36.31 9.05
C VAL A 15 4.39 -34.92 8.51
N PHE A 16 3.79 -33.86 9.06
CA PHE A 16 4.04 -32.50 8.64
C PHE A 16 5.22 -31.93 9.42
N ASP A 17 6.39 -32.03 8.83
CA ASP A 17 7.64 -31.59 9.44
C ASP A 17 8.12 -30.19 9.01
N ASN A 18 7.47 -29.58 8.04
CA ASN A 18 7.88 -28.30 7.47
C ASN A 18 7.40 -27.13 8.33
N ILE A 19 7.96 -26.98 9.53
CA ILE A 19 7.73 -25.81 10.36
C ILE A 19 8.07 -24.55 9.57
N GLY A 20 7.13 -23.62 9.50
CA GLY A 20 7.24 -22.41 8.70
C GLY A 20 6.53 -22.48 7.36
N GLU A 21 5.98 -23.64 6.97
CA GLU A 21 5.17 -23.75 5.77
C GLU A 21 3.92 -22.90 5.86
N ILE A 22 3.63 -22.19 4.78
CA ILE A 22 2.44 -21.36 4.64
C ILE A 22 1.37 -22.17 3.90
N CYS A 23 0.24 -22.32 4.54
CA CYS A 23 -0.93 -23.02 4.01
C CYS A 23 -2.06 -22.03 3.75
N GLU A 24 -2.98 -22.37 2.87
CA GLU A 24 -4.16 -21.57 2.56
C GLU A 24 -5.42 -22.24 3.10
N VAL A 25 -6.24 -21.48 3.80
CA VAL A 25 -7.56 -21.93 4.27
C VAL A 25 -8.52 -21.99 3.08
N ILE A 26 -9.10 -23.18 2.85
CA ILE A 26 -10.04 -23.41 1.76
C ILE A 26 -11.47 -23.20 2.21
N ASP A 27 -11.76 -23.66 3.44
CA ASP A 27 -13.10 -23.62 4.00
C ASP A 27 -13.05 -23.60 5.54
N VAL A 28 -14.06 -23.00 6.14
CA VAL A 28 -14.29 -23.00 7.57
C VAL A 28 -15.78 -23.34 7.77
N SER A 29 -16.04 -24.53 8.28
CA SER A 29 -17.40 -24.97 8.53
C SER A 29 -18.04 -24.26 9.73
N ASP A 30 -19.38 -24.23 9.79
CA ASP A 30 -20.13 -23.68 10.92
C ASP A 30 -19.82 -24.39 12.25
N GLY A 31 -19.34 -25.64 12.17
CA GLY A 31 -18.87 -26.42 13.33
C GLY A 31 -17.44 -26.11 13.77
N GLY A 32 -16.77 -25.13 13.16
CA GLY A 32 -15.41 -24.73 13.50
C GLY A 32 -14.31 -25.65 12.97
N VAL A 33 -14.60 -26.47 11.94
CA VAL A 33 -13.59 -27.28 11.26
C VAL A 33 -12.95 -26.44 10.14
N ILE A 34 -11.63 -26.36 10.19
CA ILE A 34 -10.82 -25.63 9.21
C ILE A 34 -10.26 -26.61 8.21
N THR A 35 -10.53 -26.39 6.94
CA THR A 35 -9.93 -27.12 5.82
C THR A 35 -8.88 -26.25 5.14
N PHE A 36 -7.70 -26.80 4.90
CA PHE A 36 -6.56 -26.05 4.34
C PHE A 36 -5.77 -26.86 3.33
N LYS A 37 -5.05 -26.18 2.46
CA LYS A 37 -4.09 -26.76 1.51
C LYS A 37 -2.67 -26.63 2.02
N PHE A 38 -1.87 -27.67 1.85
CA PHE A 38 -0.45 -27.71 2.19
C PHE A 38 0.36 -28.43 1.10
N GLY A 39 1.70 -28.46 1.27
CA GLY A 39 2.57 -29.10 0.28
C GLY A 39 2.50 -28.43 -1.09
N GLY A 40 2.47 -27.10 -1.15
CA GLY A 40 2.33 -26.35 -2.40
C GLY A 40 0.95 -26.50 -3.06
N GLY A 41 -0.08 -26.87 -2.28
CA GLY A 41 -1.44 -27.06 -2.76
C GLY A 41 -1.75 -28.48 -3.25
N LEU A 42 -0.80 -29.41 -3.11
CA LEU A 42 -0.95 -30.82 -3.56
C LEU A 42 -1.80 -31.67 -2.59
N HIS A 43 -1.87 -31.27 -1.32
CA HIS A 43 -2.57 -32.00 -0.28
C HIS A 43 -3.59 -31.10 0.42
N MET A 44 -4.63 -31.75 0.99
CA MET A 44 -5.64 -31.10 1.82
C MET A 44 -5.68 -31.72 3.20
N GLY A 45 -5.82 -30.87 4.22
CA GLY A 45 -6.03 -31.27 5.60
C GLY A 45 -7.24 -30.59 6.18
N CYS A 46 -7.79 -31.17 7.25
CA CYS A 46 -8.83 -30.54 8.06
C CYS A 46 -8.58 -30.80 9.54
N MET A 47 -8.91 -29.82 10.36
CA MET A 47 -8.81 -29.93 11.83
C MET A 47 -9.80 -29.01 12.51
N SER A 48 -10.08 -29.28 13.80
CA SER A 48 -10.85 -28.37 14.62
C SER A 48 -10.06 -27.10 14.94
N TYR A 49 -10.77 -26.04 15.29
CA TYR A 49 -10.13 -24.78 15.69
C TYR A 49 -9.22 -24.94 16.92
N ASP A 50 -9.58 -25.79 17.86
CA ASP A 50 -8.77 -26.09 19.05
C ASP A 50 -7.45 -26.77 18.70
N GLU A 51 -7.46 -27.69 17.72
CA GLU A 51 -6.24 -28.32 17.20
C GLU A 51 -5.42 -27.35 16.39
N PHE A 52 -6.07 -26.51 15.59
CA PHE A 52 -5.43 -25.47 14.80
C PHE A 52 -4.53 -24.58 15.67
N GLN A 53 -5.01 -24.11 16.81
CA GLN A 53 -4.25 -23.25 17.72
C GLN A 53 -2.97 -23.89 18.26
N LYS A 54 -2.88 -25.22 18.28
CA LYS A 54 -1.68 -25.94 18.74
C LYS A 54 -0.56 -25.98 17.70
N TYR A 55 -0.90 -25.97 16.42
CA TYR A 55 0.03 -26.26 15.32
C TYR A 55 0.23 -25.10 14.37
N PHE A 56 -0.72 -24.19 14.27
CA PHE A 56 -0.71 -23.10 13.30
C PHE A 56 -0.87 -21.74 13.96
N GLU A 57 -0.28 -20.74 13.32
CA GLU A 57 -0.55 -19.33 13.55
C GLU A 57 -1.29 -18.75 12.35
N TRP A 58 -2.25 -17.89 12.62
CA TRP A 58 -2.90 -17.11 11.59
C TRP A 58 -1.98 -15.98 11.13
N ILE A 59 -1.75 -15.90 9.82
CA ILE A 59 -1.03 -14.79 9.22
C ILE A 59 -2.05 -13.71 8.87
N GLU A 60 -2.08 -12.66 9.68
CA GLU A 60 -2.80 -11.45 9.29
C GLU A 60 -2.08 -10.83 8.09
N GLU A 61 -2.71 -10.88 6.91
CA GLU A 61 -2.24 -10.05 5.82
C GLU A 61 -2.35 -8.59 6.26
N PRO A 62 -1.28 -7.80 6.09
CA PRO A 62 -1.36 -6.39 6.40
C PRO A 62 -2.52 -5.79 5.61
N LYS A 63 -3.54 -5.28 6.32
CA LYS A 63 -4.67 -4.60 5.70
C LYS A 63 -4.11 -3.57 4.72
N LYS A 64 -4.52 -3.67 3.45
CA LYS A 64 -4.19 -2.63 2.48
C LYS A 64 -4.62 -1.30 3.09
N LYS A 65 -3.66 -0.44 3.36
CA LYS A 65 -3.95 0.88 3.91
C LYS A 65 -4.77 1.63 2.88
N GLU A 66 -5.98 2.04 3.27
CA GLU A 66 -6.89 2.76 2.40
C GLU A 66 -6.39 4.19 2.19
N TRP A 67 -6.58 4.68 0.96
CA TRP A 67 -6.32 6.06 0.63
C TRP A 67 -7.38 6.98 1.22
N THR A 68 -6.95 8.13 1.75
CA THR A 68 -7.85 9.22 2.12
C THR A 68 -8.50 9.83 0.88
N GLU A 69 -9.56 10.61 1.09
CA GLU A 69 -10.11 11.47 0.05
C GLU A 69 -9.07 12.49 -0.45
N TRP A 70 -9.23 12.94 -1.68
CA TRP A 70 -8.41 14.01 -2.23
C TRP A 70 -8.74 15.33 -1.54
N THR A 71 -7.71 16.00 -1.03
CA THR A 71 -7.80 17.29 -0.37
C THR A 71 -7.03 18.33 -1.16
N HIS A 72 -7.63 19.49 -1.42
CA HIS A 72 -6.96 20.60 -2.08
C HIS A 72 -6.08 21.38 -1.10
N LYS A 73 -4.91 21.79 -1.57
CA LYS A 73 -3.95 22.58 -0.81
C LYS A 73 -3.30 23.66 -1.66
N ASP A 74 -3.10 24.84 -1.05
CA ASP A 74 -2.19 25.86 -1.54
C ASP A 74 -0.79 25.60 -0.98
N SER A 75 0.19 25.51 -1.86
CA SER A 75 1.58 25.28 -1.46
C SER A 75 2.23 26.48 -0.75
N GLY A 76 1.65 27.67 -0.91
CA GLY A 76 2.32 28.92 -0.56
C GLY A 76 3.45 29.31 -1.53
N PHE A 77 3.65 28.56 -2.58
CA PHE A 77 4.67 28.77 -3.60
C PHE A 77 4.09 29.48 -4.81
N ASP A 78 4.76 30.54 -5.26
CA ASP A 78 4.42 31.25 -6.50
C ASP A 78 5.09 30.55 -7.69
N TYR A 79 4.28 29.85 -8.47
CA TYR A 79 4.74 29.12 -9.62
C TYR A 79 5.03 30.04 -10.80
N ASN A 80 6.23 29.88 -11.36
CA ASN A 80 6.67 30.61 -12.52
C ASN A 80 7.36 29.64 -13.50
N SER A 81 6.88 29.57 -14.71
CA SER A 81 7.46 28.74 -15.76
C SER A 81 7.42 29.45 -17.11
N PRO A 82 8.13 28.94 -18.12
CA PRO A 82 8.10 29.52 -19.48
C PRO A 82 6.70 29.57 -20.11
N MET A 83 5.78 28.73 -19.66
CA MET A 83 4.41 28.65 -20.17
C MET A 83 3.43 29.55 -19.40
N VAL A 84 3.85 30.13 -18.30
CA VAL A 84 3.01 30.95 -17.41
C VAL A 84 3.42 32.41 -17.55
N LYS A 85 2.53 33.26 -18.02
CA LYS A 85 2.79 34.68 -18.25
C LYS A 85 2.94 35.51 -16.97
N LYS A 86 2.34 35.04 -15.87
CA LYS A 86 2.38 35.67 -14.56
C LYS A 86 2.65 34.61 -13.50
N ARG A 87 3.27 35.02 -12.39
CA ARG A 87 3.37 34.16 -11.22
C ARG A 87 1.97 33.84 -10.72
N ILE A 88 1.69 32.57 -10.51
CA ILE A 88 0.43 32.09 -10.02
C ILE A 88 0.64 31.24 -8.76
N PRO A 89 -0.28 31.26 -7.80
CA PRO A 89 -0.22 30.34 -6.69
C PRO A 89 -0.22 28.89 -7.17
N PHE A 90 0.61 28.04 -6.59
CA PHE A 90 0.67 26.64 -6.92
C PHE A 90 -0.30 25.85 -6.03
N HIS A 91 -1.46 25.53 -6.58
CA HIS A 91 -2.47 24.71 -5.94
C HIS A 91 -2.39 23.28 -6.46
N TYR A 92 -2.61 22.33 -5.56
CA TYR A 92 -2.64 20.92 -5.89
C TYR A 92 -3.60 20.14 -4.99
N ALA A 93 -3.92 18.92 -5.35
CA ALA A 93 -4.65 18.01 -4.50
C ALA A 93 -3.71 16.92 -3.97
N TYR A 94 -3.94 16.44 -2.76
CA TYR A 94 -3.19 15.37 -2.15
C TYR A 94 -4.09 14.32 -1.50
N ARG A 95 -3.56 13.14 -1.32
CA ARG A 95 -4.11 12.07 -0.49
C ARG A 95 -2.99 11.24 0.09
N HIS A 96 -3.28 10.48 1.13
CA HIS A 96 -2.31 9.58 1.75
C HIS A 96 -2.96 8.29 2.25
N ASN A 97 -2.16 7.27 2.53
CA ASN A 97 -2.59 6.00 3.09
C ASN A 97 -1.80 5.59 4.34
N GLY A 98 -1.14 6.54 5.01
CA GLY A 98 -0.29 6.30 6.18
C GLY A 98 1.10 5.73 5.87
N LYS A 99 1.43 5.51 4.59
CA LYS A 99 2.75 5.11 4.11
C LYS A 99 3.23 5.97 2.95
N LYS A 100 2.33 6.27 2.04
CA LYS A 100 2.57 7.07 0.84
C LYS A 100 1.72 8.31 0.84
N VAL A 101 2.26 9.38 0.26
CA VAL A 101 1.55 10.60 -0.09
C VAL A 101 1.54 10.71 -1.61
N GLN A 102 0.38 10.93 -2.19
CA GLN A 102 0.21 11.24 -3.60
C GLN A 102 -0.27 12.67 -3.75
N VAL A 103 0.31 13.38 -4.70
CA VAL A 103 -0.09 14.74 -5.06
C VAL A 103 -0.37 14.81 -6.54
N ARG A 104 -1.31 15.67 -6.93
CA ARG A 104 -1.64 15.89 -8.35
C ARG A 104 -1.99 17.33 -8.63
N ARG A 105 -1.62 17.78 -9.80
CA ARG A 105 -2.07 19.03 -10.40
C ARG A 105 -2.35 18.79 -11.87
N MET A 106 -3.61 19.00 -12.27
CA MET A 106 -4.06 18.61 -13.63
C MET A 106 -3.72 17.12 -13.90
N ASN A 107 -2.98 16.83 -14.95
CA ASN A 107 -2.55 15.47 -15.33
C ASN A 107 -1.15 15.08 -14.84
N VAL A 108 -0.53 15.91 -14.01
CA VAL A 108 0.79 15.63 -13.42
C VAL A 108 0.63 15.09 -12.01
N LYS A 109 1.33 14.00 -11.71
CA LYS A 109 1.29 13.32 -10.41
C LYS A 109 2.70 13.12 -9.87
N ALA A 110 2.83 13.18 -8.56
CA ALA A 110 4.05 12.83 -7.83
C ALA A 110 3.71 12.08 -6.55
N GLU A 111 4.68 11.37 -6.02
CA GLU A 111 4.53 10.58 -4.80
C GLU A 111 5.74 10.73 -3.88
N ALA A 112 5.50 10.53 -2.58
CA ALA A 112 6.52 10.30 -1.59
C ALA A 112 6.15 9.08 -0.75
N THR A 113 7.12 8.24 -0.45
CA THR A 113 6.93 7.03 0.36
C THR A 113 7.76 7.14 1.63
N CYS A 114 7.15 6.90 2.79
CA CYS A 114 7.86 6.78 4.04
C CYS A 114 8.59 5.44 4.11
N ALA A 115 9.87 5.45 4.45
CA ALA A 115 10.69 4.24 4.58
C ALA A 115 10.27 3.40 5.80
N ASN A 116 9.84 4.05 6.89
CA ASN A 116 9.33 3.43 8.11
C ASN A 116 7.89 3.88 8.36
N GLU A 117 6.93 2.96 8.30
CA GLU A 117 5.51 3.26 8.46
C GLU A 117 5.14 3.76 9.85
N ASP A 118 5.86 3.30 10.90
CA ASP A 118 5.63 3.72 12.28
C ASP A 118 6.06 5.16 12.53
N GLU A 119 6.90 5.72 11.65
CA GLU A 119 7.37 7.09 11.68
C GLU A 119 6.74 7.99 10.61
N PHE A 120 5.65 7.56 10.00
CA PHE A 120 4.97 8.34 8.96
C PHE A 120 4.54 9.71 9.48
N LYS A 121 5.08 10.75 8.85
CA LYS A 121 4.70 12.14 9.08
C LYS A 121 4.14 12.73 7.80
N LEU A 122 2.86 13.05 7.81
CA LEU A 122 2.17 13.59 6.63
C LEU A 122 2.84 14.87 6.12
N GLU A 123 3.20 15.79 7.00
CA GLU A 123 3.83 17.06 6.59
C GLU A 123 5.13 16.87 5.82
N THR A 124 6.00 15.97 6.30
CA THR A 124 7.28 15.68 5.63
C THR A 124 7.08 15.00 4.29
N GLY A 125 6.19 14.01 4.24
CA GLY A 125 5.85 13.31 3.00
C GLY A 125 5.19 14.23 1.98
N LEU A 126 4.30 15.09 2.45
CA LEU A 126 3.59 16.05 1.61
C LEU A 126 4.55 17.09 1.01
N LYS A 127 5.46 17.62 1.81
CA LYS A 127 6.46 18.59 1.35
C LYS A 127 7.39 18.00 0.28
N LEU A 128 7.85 16.78 0.48
CA LEU A 128 8.66 16.07 -0.52
C LEU A 128 7.89 15.81 -1.82
N ALA A 129 6.66 15.34 -1.70
CA ALA A 129 5.79 15.10 -2.86
C ALA A 129 5.47 16.41 -3.61
N GLU A 130 5.23 17.49 -2.88
CA GLU A 130 5.03 18.85 -3.43
C GLU A 130 6.22 19.31 -4.26
N TYR A 131 7.44 19.19 -3.73
CA TYR A 131 8.65 19.57 -4.48
C TYR A 131 8.82 18.73 -5.74
N ARG A 132 8.54 17.44 -5.66
CA ARG A 132 8.57 16.55 -6.83
C ARG A 132 7.51 16.93 -7.87
N LEU A 133 6.33 17.33 -7.44
CA LEU A 133 5.26 17.78 -8.32
C LEU A 133 5.63 19.09 -9.02
N ILE A 134 6.14 20.07 -8.28
CA ILE A 134 6.60 21.36 -8.83
C ILE A 134 7.69 21.11 -9.89
N ALA A 135 8.66 20.27 -9.59
CA ALA A 135 9.74 19.93 -10.53
C ALA A 135 9.20 19.27 -11.82
N LYS A 136 8.25 18.34 -11.69
CA LYS A 136 7.61 17.70 -12.84
C LYS A 136 6.79 18.67 -13.69
N CYS A 137 6.03 19.56 -13.06
CA CYS A 137 5.25 20.58 -13.75
C CYS A 137 6.17 21.53 -14.51
N PHE A 138 7.24 21.98 -13.86
CA PHE A 138 8.22 22.87 -14.49
C PHE A 138 8.91 22.21 -15.68
N ALA A 139 9.38 20.98 -15.54
CA ALA A 139 10.02 20.23 -16.63
C ALA A 139 9.07 20.05 -17.82
N LYS A 140 7.81 19.76 -17.57
CA LYS A 140 6.78 19.64 -18.62
C LYS A 140 6.54 20.96 -19.34
N ASP A 141 6.49 22.06 -18.60
CA ASP A 141 6.30 23.39 -19.17
C ASP A 141 7.51 23.82 -20.02
N VAL A 142 8.72 23.53 -19.57
CA VAL A 142 9.95 23.76 -20.32
C VAL A 142 9.95 23.00 -21.65
N GLU A 143 9.55 21.72 -21.61
CA GLU A 143 9.46 20.88 -22.81
C GLU A 143 8.40 21.40 -23.77
N SER A 144 7.24 21.82 -23.27
CA SER A 144 6.19 22.41 -24.09
C SER A 144 6.61 23.73 -24.70
N TYR A 145 7.32 24.57 -23.96
CA TYR A 145 7.88 25.84 -24.46
C TYR A 145 8.92 25.61 -25.59
N ALA A 146 9.79 24.61 -25.40
CA ALA A 146 10.80 24.27 -26.42
C ALA A 146 10.15 23.89 -27.75
N LYS A 147 8.97 23.30 -27.76
CA LYS A 147 8.23 22.97 -29.00
C LYS A 147 7.64 24.19 -29.70
N THR A 148 7.58 25.35 -29.06
CA THR A 148 7.06 26.61 -29.62
C THR A 148 8.17 27.47 -30.30
N LEU A 149 9.41 27.09 -30.07
CA LEU A 149 10.57 27.73 -30.70
C LEU A 149 10.84 27.12 -32.09
#